data_65e97a096a0a8fbc2fe91d69cebc2418
#
_entry.id   65e97a096a0a8fbc2fe91d69cebc2418
#
_cell.length_a   1.000
_cell.length_b   1.000
_cell.length_c   1.000
_cell.angle_alpha   90.00
_cell.angle_beta   90.00
_cell.angle_gamma   90.00
#
_symmetry.space_group_name_H-M   'P 1'
#
loop_
_entity.id
_entity.type
_entity.pdbx_description
1 polymer ?
#
loop_
_entity_poly.entity_id
_entity_poly.type
_entity_poly.pdbx_seq_one_letter_code
_entity_poly.pdbx_strand_id
1 'polypeptide(L)'
;MPRRGNIAKRDVLPDPVYNDKVVTKLINQVMLDGKKGVAQSIVYDAFTAAAEKVGQEPKEMFNTALNNIMPMVEVKARRVGGANYQVPIEIRPERRQTLAIRWLVAAARKRSERQMSARLSAELVDAFNNTGNAVKKKDDTHRMAEANRAFAHYRF
;
A
#
# COMPACT_ATOMS: atom_id res chain seq x y z
N MET A 1 -13.35 -6.45 23.35
CA MET A 1 -12.33 -5.55 22.74
C MET A 1 -11.70 -4.72 23.84
N PRO A 2 -10.38 -4.68 24.00
CA PRO A 2 -9.73 -3.86 25.01
C PRO A 2 -9.89 -2.38 24.65
N ARG A 3 -10.48 -1.60 25.54
CA ARG A 3 -10.69 -0.15 25.36
C ARG A 3 -9.47 0.68 25.76
N ARG A 4 -8.60 0.17 26.64
CA ARG A 4 -7.46 0.89 27.24
C ARG A 4 -6.17 0.10 27.26
N GLY A 5 -6.15 -1.13 26.77
CA GLY A 5 -4.96 -1.98 26.76
C GLY A 5 -4.15 -1.88 25.48
N ASN A 6 -2.85 -2.12 25.60
CA ASN A 6 -1.98 -2.29 24.43
C ASN A 6 -2.31 -3.63 23.77
N ILE A 7 -2.72 -3.62 22.52
CA ILE A 7 -2.95 -4.84 21.74
C ILE A 7 -1.62 -5.29 21.17
N ALA A 8 -1.18 -6.50 21.56
CA ALA A 8 0.04 -7.09 21.02
C ALA A 8 -0.10 -7.24 19.49
N LYS A 9 0.88 -6.72 18.75
CA LYS A 9 0.93 -6.88 17.30
C LYS A 9 1.29 -8.34 16.99
N ARG A 10 0.46 -8.99 16.15
CA ARG A 10 0.78 -10.33 15.65
C ARG A 10 1.90 -10.21 14.63
N ASP A 11 3.00 -10.92 14.85
CA ASP A 11 4.07 -11.01 13.87
C ASP A 11 3.65 -11.93 12.72
N VAL A 12 4.09 -11.60 11.52
CA VAL A 12 3.78 -12.36 10.30
C VAL A 12 5.03 -13.12 9.89
N LEU A 13 4.88 -14.42 9.63
CA LEU A 13 5.98 -15.23 9.11
C LEU A 13 6.39 -14.74 7.71
N PRO A 14 7.69 -14.76 7.39
CA PRO A 14 8.16 -14.41 6.07
C PRO A 14 7.61 -15.38 5.01
N ASP A 15 7.50 -14.90 3.78
CA ASP A 15 7.09 -15.74 2.65
C ASP A 15 8.15 -16.80 2.34
N PRO A 16 7.76 -18.06 2.05
CA PRO A 16 8.73 -19.13 1.84
C PRO A 16 9.59 -18.98 0.57
N VAL A 17 9.08 -18.29 -0.46
CA VAL A 17 9.78 -18.11 -1.75
C VAL A 17 10.74 -16.92 -1.70
N TYR A 18 10.24 -15.77 -1.26
CA TYR A 18 11.02 -14.51 -1.25
C TYR A 18 11.66 -14.20 0.10
N ASN A 19 11.38 -14.99 1.14
CA ASN A 19 11.85 -14.79 2.52
C ASN A 19 11.64 -13.34 3.01
N ASP A 20 10.44 -12.77 2.75
CA ASP A 20 10.11 -11.39 3.07
C ASP A 20 8.73 -11.30 3.73
N LYS A 21 8.67 -10.60 4.88
CA LYS A 21 7.43 -10.32 5.61
C LYS A 21 6.50 -9.37 4.84
N VAL A 22 7.04 -8.51 3.97
CA VAL A 22 6.27 -7.54 3.20
C VAL A 22 5.46 -8.26 2.12
N VAL A 23 6.08 -9.26 1.47
CA VAL A 23 5.40 -10.12 0.50
C VAL A 23 4.25 -10.89 1.16
N THR A 24 4.44 -11.43 2.36
CA THR A 24 3.35 -12.07 3.10
C THR A 24 2.21 -11.11 3.42
N LYS A 25 2.52 -9.84 3.78
CA LYS A 25 1.49 -8.81 4.00
C LYS A 25 0.73 -8.51 2.70
N LEU A 26 1.40 -8.48 1.55
CA LEU A 26 0.76 -8.32 0.25
C LEU A 26 -0.17 -9.49 -0.06
N ILE A 27 0.27 -10.74 0.13
CA ILE A 27 -0.53 -11.96 -0.05
C ILE A 27 -1.79 -11.89 0.83
N ASN A 28 -1.63 -11.53 2.11
CA ASN A 28 -2.75 -11.38 3.03
C ASN A 28 -3.75 -10.28 2.60
N GLN A 29 -3.27 -9.22 1.94
CA GLN A 29 -4.14 -8.14 1.43
C GLN A 29 -4.85 -8.53 0.12
N VAL A 30 -4.22 -9.35 -0.70
CA VAL A 30 -4.82 -9.89 -1.94
C VAL A 30 -5.84 -10.98 -1.62
N MET A 31 -5.63 -11.74 -0.54
CA MET A 31 -6.46 -12.86 -0.14
C MET A 31 -7.93 -12.44 0.09
N LEU A 32 -8.85 -13.26 -0.41
CA LEU A 32 -10.29 -13.18 -0.16
C LEU A 32 -10.77 -14.53 0.41
N ASP A 33 -11.75 -14.50 1.29
CA ASP A 33 -12.42 -15.68 1.87
C ASP A 33 -11.47 -16.71 2.50
N GLY A 34 -10.29 -16.27 2.97
CA GLY A 34 -9.29 -17.15 3.55
C GLY A 34 -8.51 -18.02 2.55
N LYS A 35 -8.71 -17.83 1.23
CA LYS A 35 -8.06 -18.60 0.17
C LYS A 35 -6.61 -18.19 -0.05
N LYS A 36 -5.72 -18.50 0.91
CA LYS A 36 -4.33 -18.07 0.92
C LYS A 36 -3.52 -18.65 -0.24
N GLY A 37 -3.68 -19.93 -0.57
CA GLY A 37 -2.97 -20.57 -1.68
C GLY A 37 -3.22 -19.89 -3.03
N VAL A 38 -4.47 -19.52 -3.31
CA VAL A 38 -4.83 -18.76 -4.52
C VAL A 38 -4.17 -17.39 -4.53
N ALA A 39 -4.17 -16.69 -3.40
CA ALA A 39 -3.52 -15.39 -3.29
C ALA A 39 -1.99 -15.47 -3.48
N GLN A 40 -1.36 -16.55 -3.00
CA GLN A 40 0.07 -16.80 -3.22
C GLN A 40 0.37 -16.97 -4.72
N SER A 41 -0.36 -17.85 -5.42
CA SER A 41 -0.20 -18.04 -6.85
C SER A 41 -0.36 -16.71 -7.62
N ILE A 42 -1.40 -15.94 -7.31
CA ILE A 42 -1.64 -14.63 -7.94
C ILE A 42 -0.43 -13.69 -7.76
N VAL A 43 0.14 -13.61 -6.56
CA VAL A 43 1.28 -12.72 -6.28
C VAL A 43 2.55 -13.21 -6.96
N TYR A 44 2.81 -14.52 -6.95
CA TYR A 44 4.02 -15.09 -7.60
C TYR A 44 3.96 -14.92 -9.12
N ASP A 45 2.83 -15.23 -9.75
CA ASP A 45 2.63 -15.02 -11.18
C ASP A 45 2.77 -13.54 -11.56
N ALA A 46 2.21 -12.65 -10.73
CA ALA A 46 2.31 -11.21 -10.96
C ALA A 46 3.76 -10.70 -10.83
N PHE A 47 4.52 -11.21 -9.88
CA PHE A 47 5.92 -10.84 -9.68
C PHE A 47 6.79 -11.31 -10.85
N THR A 48 6.62 -12.54 -11.30
CA THR A 48 7.33 -13.09 -12.46
C THR A 48 7.04 -12.26 -13.70
N ALA A 49 5.75 -12.05 -14.02
CA ALA A 49 5.35 -11.30 -15.20
C ALA A 49 5.75 -9.81 -15.16
N ALA A 50 5.81 -9.19 -13.98
CA ALA A 50 6.27 -7.82 -13.85
C ALA A 50 7.80 -7.71 -13.96
N ALA A 51 8.54 -8.64 -13.35
CA ALA A 51 9.98 -8.71 -13.40
C ALA A 51 10.50 -8.91 -14.84
N GLU A 52 9.86 -9.79 -15.61
CA GLU A 52 10.16 -9.97 -17.04
C GLU A 52 10.00 -8.70 -17.86
N LYS A 53 8.94 -7.92 -17.60
CA LYS A 53 8.68 -6.64 -18.30
C LYS A 53 9.66 -5.54 -17.93
N VAL A 54 10.10 -5.52 -16.68
CA VAL A 54 11.01 -4.48 -16.15
C VAL A 54 12.48 -4.88 -16.35
N GLY A 55 12.78 -6.17 -16.46
CA GLY A 55 14.15 -6.69 -16.57
C GLY A 55 14.92 -6.62 -15.26
N GLN A 56 14.23 -6.72 -14.12
CA GLN A 56 14.85 -6.72 -12.79
C GLN A 56 14.41 -7.91 -11.94
N GLU A 57 15.14 -8.18 -10.86
CA GLU A 57 14.74 -9.19 -9.90
C GLU A 57 13.37 -8.86 -9.26
N PRO A 58 12.47 -9.85 -9.13
CA PRO A 58 11.11 -9.64 -8.64
C PRO A 58 11.03 -8.89 -7.29
N LYS A 59 11.93 -9.20 -6.37
CA LYS A 59 11.99 -8.59 -5.04
C LYS A 59 12.42 -7.12 -5.10
N GLU A 60 13.43 -6.80 -5.88
CA GLU A 60 13.95 -5.44 -6.05
C GLU A 60 12.91 -4.55 -6.77
N MET A 61 12.32 -5.07 -7.84
CA MET A 61 11.23 -4.43 -8.56
C MET A 61 10.07 -4.10 -7.61
N PHE A 62 9.63 -5.07 -6.79
CA PHE A 62 8.56 -4.88 -5.82
C PHE A 62 8.89 -3.82 -4.78
N ASN A 63 10.10 -3.84 -4.21
CA ASN A 63 10.53 -2.86 -3.22
C ASN A 63 10.56 -1.44 -3.81
N THR A 64 11.06 -1.28 -5.03
CA THR A 64 11.07 0.01 -5.73
C THR A 64 9.65 0.50 -5.99
N ALA A 65 8.78 -0.35 -6.53
CA ALA A 65 7.38 -0.02 -6.76
C ALA A 65 6.66 0.39 -5.46
N LEU A 66 6.89 -0.37 -4.37
CA LEU A 66 6.28 -0.08 -3.08
C LEU A 66 6.76 1.26 -2.51
N ASN A 67 8.06 1.56 -2.60
CA ASN A 67 8.64 2.84 -2.18
C ASN A 67 8.02 4.02 -2.95
N ASN A 68 7.79 3.86 -4.24
CA ASN A 68 7.14 4.88 -5.07
C ASN A 68 5.69 5.16 -4.66
N ILE A 69 5.00 4.18 -4.06
CA ILE A 69 3.61 4.33 -3.58
C ILE A 69 3.57 4.86 -2.14
N MET A 70 4.61 4.65 -1.32
CA MET A 70 4.58 5.00 0.11
C MET A 70 4.37 6.50 0.34
N PRO A 71 3.30 6.91 1.06
CA PRO A 71 3.08 8.31 1.40
C PRO A 71 3.92 8.75 2.62
N MET A 72 4.37 9.99 2.62
CA MET A 72 5.06 10.62 3.75
C MET A 72 4.09 11.26 4.74
N VAL A 73 2.97 11.80 4.22
CA VAL A 73 1.96 12.53 4.98
C VAL A 73 0.56 12.04 4.66
N GLU A 74 -0.33 12.12 5.62
CA GLU A 74 -1.76 11.89 5.44
C GLU A 74 -2.57 13.01 6.11
N VAL A 75 -3.83 13.12 5.74
CA VAL A 75 -4.75 14.09 6.33
C VAL A 75 -5.67 13.38 7.32
N LYS A 76 -5.79 13.91 8.52
CA LYS A 76 -6.65 13.37 9.57
C LYS A 76 -7.68 14.42 9.99
N ALA A 77 -8.96 14.04 10.00
CA ALA A 77 -10.01 14.92 10.47
C ALA A 77 -9.90 15.12 11.98
N ARG A 78 -9.88 16.37 12.41
CA ARG A 78 -9.93 16.80 13.82
C ARG A 78 -11.07 17.78 14.03
N ARG A 79 -11.79 17.60 15.14
CA ARG A 79 -12.86 18.53 15.54
C ARG A 79 -12.31 19.55 16.54
N VAL A 80 -12.35 20.81 16.16
CA VAL A 80 -11.90 21.93 17.01
C VAL A 80 -13.00 22.99 17.00
N GLY A 81 -13.49 23.40 18.18
CA GLY A 81 -14.51 24.44 18.29
C GLY A 81 -15.82 24.17 17.54
N GLY A 82 -16.20 22.88 17.37
CA GLY A 82 -17.40 22.50 16.64
C GLY A 82 -17.22 22.30 15.13
N ALA A 83 -16.13 22.77 14.53
CA ALA A 83 -15.79 22.55 13.10
C ALA A 83 -14.83 21.38 12.91
N ASN A 84 -14.94 20.68 11.79
CA ASN A 84 -14.03 19.60 11.41
C ASN A 84 -12.93 20.14 10.49
N TYR A 85 -11.68 20.01 10.93
CA TYR A 85 -10.50 20.41 10.17
C TYR A 85 -9.74 19.18 9.67
N GLN A 86 -9.23 19.27 8.45
CA GLN A 86 -8.35 18.28 7.85
C GLN A 86 -6.90 18.64 8.22
N VAL A 87 -6.33 17.91 9.19
CA VAL A 87 -4.99 18.23 9.72
C VAL A 87 -3.96 17.31 9.09
N PRO A 88 -2.91 17.84 8.42
CA PRO A 88 -1.82 17.03 7.88
C PRO A 88 -0.95 16.48 9.01
N ILE A 89 -0.67 15.19 8.95
CA ILE A 89 0.19 14.48 9.90
C ILE A 89 1.22 13.62 9.17
N GLU A 90 2.41 13.49 9.75
CA GLU A 90 3.40 12.54 9.28
C GLU A 90 2.99 11.10 9.59
N ILE A 91 3.31 10.20 8.68
CA ILE A 91 2.94 8.80 8.79
C ILE A 91 4.13 7.98 9.32
N ARG A 92 3.88 7.14 10.33
CA ARG A 92 4.89 6.19 10.82
C ARG A 92 5.26 5.17 9.75
N PRO A 93 6.52 4.67 9.69
CA PRO A 93 6.99 3.76 8.64
C PRO A 93 6.12 2.53 8.43
N GLU A 94 5.68 1.88 9.50
CA GLU A 94 4.79 0.70 9.42
C GLU A 94 3.44 1.01 8.75
N ARG A 95 2.91 2.20 8.99
CA ARG A 95 1.65 2.63 8.38
C ARG A 95 1.85 3.03 6.93
N ARG A 96 3.00 3.65 6.56
CA ARG A 96 3.34 3.93 5.16
C ARG A 96 3.30 2.66 4.32
N GLN A 97 3.95 1.61 4.81
CA GLN A 97 3.97 0.30 4.17
C GLN A 97 2.56 -0.29 4.03
N THR A 98 1.74 -0.22 5.10
CA THR A 98 0.37 -0.73 5.09
C THR A 98 -0.52 0.02 4.09
N LEU A 99 -0.38 1.35 4.01
CA LEU A 99 -1.13 2.17 3.06
C LEU A 99 -0.72 1.87 1.63
N ALA A 100 0.58 1.75 1.36
CA ALA A 100 1.10 1.44 0.03
C ALA A 100 0.56 0.09 -0.47
N ILE A 101 0.64 -0.98 0.34
CA ILE A 101 0.11 -2.30 -0.01
C ILE A 101 -1.41 -2.23 -0.27
N ARG A 102 -2.15 -1.53 0.58
CA ARG A 102 -3.60 -1.37 0.42
C ARG A 102 -3.96 -0.61 -0.86
N TRP A 103 -3.25 0.46 -1.18
CA TRP A 103 -3.49 1.25 -2.39
C TRP A 103 -3.11 0.48 -3.65
N LEU A 104 -1.98 -0.24 -3.63
CA LEU A 104 -1.57 -1.11 -4.73
C LEU A 104 -2.65 -2.14 -5.07
N VAL A 105 -3.14 -2.89 -4.07
CA VAL A 105 -4.17 -3.91 -4.30
C VAL A 105 -5.51 -3.29 -4.71
N ALA A 106 -5.88 -2.15 -4.12
CA ALA A 106 -7.11 -1.44 -4.50
C ALA A 106 -7.05 -0.90 -5.94
N ALA A 107 -5.89 -0.39 -6.36
CA ALA A 107 -5.67 0.06 -7.73
C ALA A 107 -5.69 -1.11 -8.72
N ALA A 108 -4.99 -2.21 -8.41
CA ALA A 108 -5.00 -3.42 -9.22
C ALA A 108 -6.42 -3.97 -9.42
N ARG A 109 -7.24 -4.02 -8.35
CA ARG A 109 -8.63 -4.52 -8.45
C ARG A 109 -9.53 -3.68 -9.36
N LYS A 110 -9.20 -2.39 -9.57
CA LYS A 110 -9.96 -1.47 -10.46
C LYS A 110 -9.57 -1.57 -11.94
N ARG A 111 -8.50 -2.30 -12.25
CA ARG A 111 -8.05 -2.48 -13.64
C ARG A 111 -9.00 -3.38 -14.43
N SER A 112 -8.96 -3.26 -15.75
CA SER A 112 -9.86 -3.94 -16.68
C SER A 112 -9.39 -5.33 -17.11
N GLU A 113 -8.13 -5.71 -16.84
CA GLU A 113 -7.60 -7.03 -17.19
C GLU A 113 -8.41 -8.15 -16.54
N ARG A 114 -8.53 -9.29 -17.21
CA ARG A 114 -9.39 -10.41 -16.76
C ARG A 114 -8.88 -11.05 -15.47
N GLN A 115 -7.59 -11.36 -15.41
CA GLN A 115 -6.97 -12.10 -14.30
C GLN A 115 -6.37 -11.12 -13.28
N MET A 116 -6.49 -11.45 -11.98
CA MET A 116 -5.94 -10.62 -10.90
C MET A 116 -4.40 -10.58 -10.93
N SER A 117 -3.73 -11.65 -11.36
CA SER A 117 -2.28 -11.68 -11.54
C SER A 117 -1.83 -10.66 -12.61
N ALA A 118 -2.53 -10.59 -13.74
CA ALA A 118 -2.25 -9.62 -14.80
C ALA A 118 -2.51 -8.17 -14.34
N ARG A 119 -3.61 -7.93 -13.61
CA ARG A 119 -3.90 -6.62 -13.01
C ARG A 119 -2.82 -6.16 -12.04
N LEU A 120 -2.38 -7.06 -11.15
CA LEU A 120 -1.34 -6.76 -10.16
C LEU A 120 0.01 -6.54 -10.84
N SER A 121 0.38 -7.38 -11.81
CA SER A 121 1.60 -7.22 -12.61
C SER A 121 1.64 -5.86 -13.31
N ALA A 122 0.55 -5.47 -13.99
CA ALA A 122 0.49 -4.20 -14.69
C ALA A 122 0.59 -3.00 -13.73
N GLU A 123 -0.09 -3.04 -12.58
CA GLU A 123 0.00 -1.96 -11.59
C GLU A 123 1.40 -1.88 -10.94
N LEU A 124 2.09 -3.02 -10.74
CA LEU A 124 3.48 -3.05 -10.27
C LEU A 124 4.45 -2.41 -11.26
N VAL A 125 4.31 -2.70 -12.55
CA VAL A 125 5.12 -2.09 -13.61
C VAL A 125 4.88 -0.58 -13.68
N ASP A 126 3.62 -0.15 -13.64
CA ASP A 126 3.26 1.27 -13.62
C ASP A 126 3.84 1.96 -12.37
N ALA A 127 3.70 1.35 -11.19
CA ALA A 127 4.25 1.89 -9.95
C ALA A 127 5.78 1.93 -9.93
N PHE A 128 6.44 0.96 -10.53
CA PHE A 128 7.89 0.97 -10.71
C PHE A 128 8.34 2.18 -11.53
N ASN A 129 7.61 2.50 -12.59
CA ASN A 129 7.83 3.68 -13.44
C ASN A 129 7.30 4.99 -12.83
N ASN A 130 6.91 4.96 -11.55
CA ASN A 130 6.32 6.10 -10.82
C ASN A 130 5.04 6.66 -11.47
N THR A 131 4.25 5.78 -12.06
CA THR A 131 2.96 6.05 -12.70
C THR A 131 1.85 5.17 -12.12
N GLY A 132 0.67 5.19 -12.70
CA GLY A 132 -0.44 4.33 -12.28
C GLY A 132 -1.31 4.91 -11.18
N ASN A 133 -2.41 4.19 -10.89
CA ASN A 133 -3.44 4.68 -9.98
C ASN A 133 -3.02 4.65 -8.50
N ALA A 134 -2.14 3.74 -8.12
CA ALA A 134 -1.61 3.66 -6.76
C ALA A 134 -0.70 4.86 -6.45
N VAL A 135 0.18 5.25 -7.38
CA VAL A 135 1.04 6.44 -7.26
C VAL A 135 0.20 7.71 -7.29
N LYS A 136 -0.77 7.79 -8.20
CA LYS A 136 -1.71 8.93 -8.23
C LYS A 136 -2.43 9.12 -6.90
N LYS A 137 -2.81 8.02 -6.22
CA LYS A 137 -3.43 8.10 -4.89
C LYS A 137 -2.49 8.70 -3.84
N LYS A 138 -1.18 8.38 -3.89
CA LYS A 138 -0.16 9.03 -3.05
C LYS A 138 -0.10 10.53 -3.33
N ASP A 139 0.01 10.91 -4.61
CA ASP A 139 0.14 12.31 -5.00
C ASP A 139 -1.11 13.13 -4.63
N ASP A 140 -2.30 12.58 -4.80
CA ASP A 140 -3.54 13.21 -4.36
C ASP A 140 -3.57 13.40 -2.84
N THR A 141 -3.08 12.42 -2.07
CA THR A 141 -2.99 12.51 -0.61
C THR A 141 -1.98 13.59 -0.18
N HIS A 142 -0.82 13.67 -0.84
CA HIS A 142 0.17 14.71 -0.59
C HIS A 142 -0.36 16.09 -0.95
N ARG A 143 -1.06 16.23 -2.08
CA ARG A 143 -1.70 17.49 -2.50
C ARG A 143 -2.76 17.95 -1.50
N MET A 144 -3.57 17.03 -0.99
CA MET A 144 -4.54 17.35 0.07
C MET A 144 -3.85 17.80 1.36
N ALA A 145 -2.75 17.15 1.74
CA ALA A 145 -1.98 17.54 2.92
C ALA A 145 -1.35 18.94 2.76
N GLU A 146 -0.85 19.26 1.57
CA GLU A 146 -0.30 20.57 1.24
C GLU A 146 -1.37 21.67 1.29
N ALA A 147 -2.51 21.44 0.68
CA ALA A 147 -3.64 22.38 0.68
C ALA A 147 -4.14 22.69 2.10
N ASN A 148 -4.01 21.73 3.03
CA ASN A 148 -4.41 21.88 4.42
C ASN A 148 -3.26 22.26 5.37
N ARG A 149 -2.10 22.66 4.84
CA ARG A 149 -0.90 22.97 5.63
C ARG A 149 -1.14 24.05 6.69
N ALA A 150 -2.03 25.00 6.42
CA ALA A 150 -2.41 26.06 7.38
C ALA A 150 -2.98 25.50 8.69
N PHE A 151 -3.56 24.31 8.69
CA PHE A 151 -4.14 23.66 9.86
C PHE A 151 -3.16 22.74 10.62
N ALA A 152 -1.90 22.70 10.24
CA ALA A 152 -0.88 21.83 10.86
C ALA A 152 -0.69 22.13 12.36
N HIS A 153 -0.95 23.35 12.80
CA HIS A 153 -0.87 23.75 14.22
C HIS A 153 -1.95 23.10 15.10
N TYR A 154 -3.02 22.53 14.53
CA TYR A 154 -4.01 21.73 15.27
C TYR A 154 -3.56 20.27 15.49
N ARG A 155 -2.29 19.99 15.28
CA ARG A 155 -1.64 18.69 15.51
C ARG A 155 -1.35 18.54 17.02
N PHE A 156 -2.19 17.80 17.75
CA PHE A 156 -1.99 17.43 19.14
C PHE A 156 -1.76 15.91 19.26
#